data_9de244ec05545642235e5a58fec18385
#
_entry.id   9de244ec05545642235e5a58fec18385
#
_cell.length_a   1.000
_cell.length_b   1.000
_cell.length_c   1.000
_cell.angle_alpha   90.00
_cell.angle_beta   90.00
_cell.angle_gamma   90.00
#
_symmetry.space_group_name_H-M   'P 1'
#
loop_
_entity.id
_entity.type
_entity.pdbx_description
1 polymer ?
#
loop_
_entity_poly.entity_id
_entity_poly.type
_entity_poly.pdbx_seq_one_letter_code
_entity_poly.pdbx_strand_id
1 'polypeptide(L)'
;MTADDRAEARRRQLMEAALELIGTDGWAETSVRGVCRQAGLTPRFFYESFADLDALAVAVFDDIAMAATAAILEAVRVAPREPAAQARAAIATFVDELTRDPRRARVAFAEALGSEALARRRLQAMRAMAELIADHGRRAYGSVPAADTLVDITAALLAGGIAELLIAWLDGAIPATRDELVEDCTALFMITAEGAAALGRRRTATDG
;
A
#
# COMPACT_ATOMS: atom_id res chain seq x y z
N MET A 1 -21.65 21.29 15.92
CA MET A 1 -20.26 21.11 15.47
C MET A 1 -19.37 21.55 16.61
N THR A 2 -18.70 20.61 17.24
CA THR A 2 -17.83 20.84 18.40
C THR A 2 -16.50 21.51 17.99
N ALA A 3 -15.66 21.87 18.98
CA ALA A 3 -14.30 22.37 18.68
C ALA A 3 -13.46 21.27 18.01
N ASP A 4 -13.62 20.03 18.46
CA ASP A 4 -12.92 18.87 17.91
C ASP A 4 -13.36 18.55 16.48
N ASP A 5 -14.66 18.63 16.16
CA ASP A 5 -15.16 18.45 14.79
C ASP A 5 -14.53 19.48 13.82
N ARG A 6 -14.33 20.71 14.29
CA ARG A 6 -13.70 21.78 13.49
C ARG A 6 -12.20 21.54 13.30
N ALA A 7 -11.52 21.06 14.33
CA ALA A 7 -10.10 20.71 14.24
C ALA A 7 -9.88 19.57 13.25
N GLU A 8 -10.70 18.52 13.32
CA GLU A 8 -10.64 17.39 12.39
C GLU A 8 -10.98 17.79 10.96
N ALA A 9 -11.96 18.68 10.77
CA ALA A 9 -12.29 19.20 9.44
C ALA A 9 -11.10 19.97 8.83
N ARG A 10 -10.43 20.84 9.63
CA ARG A 10 -9.22 21.56 9.17
C ARG A 10 -8.07 20.61 8.86
N ARG A 11 -7.85 19.59 9.69
CA ARG A 11 -6.86 18.55 9.46
C ARG A 11 -7.06 17.87 8.11
N ARG A 12 -8.30 17.45 7.80
CA ARG A 12 -8.64 16.84 6.50
C ARG A 12 -8.48 17.80 5.33
N GLN A 13 -8.82 19.09 5.49
CA GLN A 13 -8.58 20.12 4.46
C GLN A 13 -7.09 20.27 4.13
N LEU A 14 -6.21 20.26 5.16
CA LEU A 14 -4.75 20.31 4.97
C LEU A 14 -4.24 19.04 4.27
N MET A 15 -4.75 17.87 4.62
CA MET A 15 -4.37 16.61 3.99
C MET A 15 -4.79 16.56 2.51
N GLU A 16 -6.01 17.02 2.18
CA GLU A 16 -6.47 17.08 0.77
C GLU A 16 -5.64 18.08 -0.05
N ALA A 17 -5.33 19.25 0.53
CA ALA A 17 -4.46 20.24 -0.12
C ALA A 17 -3.04 19.70 -0.35
N ALA A 18 -2.52 18.91 0.60
CA ALA A 18 -1.21 18.27 0.45
C ALA A 18 -1.25 17.14 -0.60
N LEU A 19 -2.31 16.33 -0.63
CA LEU A 19 -2.52 15.31 -1.66
C LEU A 19 -2.53 15.95 -3.05
N GLU A 20 -3.23 17.07 -3.22
CA GLU A 20 -3.23 17.81 -4.48
C GLU A 20 -1.83 18.26 -4.87
N LEU A 21 -1.13 19.02 -4.01
CA LEU A 21 0.18 19.60 -4.34
C LEU A 21 1.26 18.54 -4.53
N ILE A 22 1.37 17.56 -3.62
CA ILE A 22 2.37 16.50 -3.72
C ILE A 22 2.06 15.60 -4.93
N GLY A 23 0.78 15.30 -5.16
CA GLY A 23 0.34 14.43 -6.24
C GLY A 23 0.38 15.07 -7.64
N THR A 24 0.47 16.41 -7.76
CA THR A 24 0.55 17.10 -9.06
C THR A 24 1.91 17.76 -9.27
N ASP A 25 2.36 18.58 -8.32
CA ASP A 25 3.57 19.40 -8.46
C ASP A 25 4.81 18.67 -7.93
N GLY A 26 4.62 17.69 -7.04
CA GLY A 26 5.67 16.90 -6.41
C GLY A 26 6.10 17.41 -5.04
N TRP A 27 6.83 16.56 -4.32
CA TRP A 27 7.33 16.87 -2.98
C TRP A 27 8.23 18.11 -2.93
N ALA A 28 9.16 18.22 -3.88
CA ALA A 28 10.16 19.28 -3.90
C ALA A 28 9.53 20.68 -4.02
N GLU A 29 8.39 20.81 -4.70
CA GLU A 29 7.69 22.08 -4.90
C GLU A 29 6.66 22.38 -3.81
N THR A 30 6.41 21.41 -2.90
CA THR A 30 5.40 21.52 -1.85
C THR A 30 5.99 22.26 -0.63
N SER A 31 5.22 23.20 -0.09
CA SER A 31 5.60 23.97 1.11
C SER A 31 4.41 24.20 2.04
N VAL A 32 4.66 24.41 3.33
CA VAL A 32 3.63 24.75 4.32
C VAL A 32 2.76 25.93 3.87
N ARG A 33 3.39 26.98 3.29
CA ARG A 33 2.64 28.12 2.76
C ARG A 33 1.76 27.75 1.56
N GLY A 34 2.27 26.89 0.68
CA GLY A 34 1.53 26.36 -0.46
C GLY A 34 0.30 25.59 -0.01
N VAL A 35 0.48 24.65 0.92
CA VAL A 35 -0.60 23.84 1.51
C VAL A 35 -1.65 24.73 2.20
N CYS A 36 -1.24 25.69 3.03
CA CYS A 36 -2.16 26.61 3.68
C CYS A 36 -2.99 27.44 2.68
N ARG A 37 -2.33 27.94 1.64
CA ARG A 37 -3.01 28.69 0.56
C ARG A 37 -4.03 27.83 -0.17
N GLN A 38 -3.66 26.60 -0.53
CA GLN A 38 -4.54 25.64 -1.21
C GLN A 38 -5.74 25.24 -0.31
N ALA A 39 -5.50 25.04 0.98
CA ALA A 39 -6.53 24.69 1.95
C ALA A 39 -7.41 25.89 2.38
N GLY A 40 -7.06 27.13 2.03
CA GLY A 40 -7.74 28.33 2.54
C GLY A 40 -7.56 28.54 4.05
N LEU A 41 -6.45 28.04 4.62
CA LEU A 41 -6.17 28.10 6.04
C LEU A 41 -4.90 28.93 6.33
N THR A 42 -4.79 29.41 7.58
CA THR A 42 -3.58 30.12 8.03
C THR A 42 -2.50 29.14 8.55
N PRO A 43 -1.21 29.50 8.53
CA PRO A 43 -0.14 28.67 9.10
C PRO A 43 -0.37 28.27 10.56
N ARG A 44 -1.09 29.09 11.34
CA ARG A 44 -1.45 28.75 12.72
C ARG A 44 -2.24 27.41 12.76
N PHE A 45 -3.25 27.26 11.92
CA PHE A 45 -4.04 26.02 11.87
C PHE A 45 -3.26 24.82 11.34
N PHE A 46 -2.25 25.07 10.49
CA PHE A 46 -1.31 24.03 10.10
C PHE A 46 -0.56 23.49 11.31
N TYR A 47 0.10 24.36 12.08
CA TYR A 47 0.90 23.95 13.24
C TYR A 47 0.08 23.47 14.44
N GLU A 48 -1.22 23.75 14.50
CA GLU A 48 -2.15 23.11 15.42
C GLU A 48 -2.42 21.65 15.04
N SER A 49 -2.27 21.26 13.75
CA SER A 49 -2.62 19.95 13.22
C SER A 49 -1.40 19.07 12.93
N PHE A 50 -0.28 19.66 12.51
CA PHE A 50 0.95 18.97 12.09
C PHE A 50 2.18 19.72 12.55
N ALA A 51 3.21 18.97 12.99
CA ALA A 51 4.47 19.53 13.44
C ALA A 51 5.25 20.21 12.29
N ASP A 52 5.23 19.56 11.13
CA ASP A 52 5.95 19.97 9.93
C ASP A 52 5.31 19.36 8.66
N LEU A 53 5.93 19.63 7.51
CA LEU A 53 5.46 19.13 6.22
C LEU A 53 5.63 17.62 6.09
N ASP A 54 6.67 17.03 6.66
CA ASP A 54 6.89 15.58 6.68
C ASP A 54 5.78 14.87 7.45
N ALA A 55 5.38 15.39 8.61
CA ALA A 55 4.27 14.84 9.41
C ALA A 55 2.93 14.88 8.64
N LEU A 56 2.68 15.95 7.89
CA LEU A 56 1.51 16.05 7.02
C LEU A 56 1.57 15.02 5.89
N ALA A 57 2.71 14.92 5.19
CA ALA A 57 2.88 13.97 4.08
C ALA A 57 2.74 12.51 4.53
N VAL A 58 3.31 12.17 5.69
CA VAL A 58 3.12 10.85 6.31
C VAL A 58 1.65 10.58 6.62
N ALA A 59 0.92 11.57 7.13
CA ALA A 59 -0.51 11.42 7.41
C ALA A 59 -1.34 11.19 6.13
N VAL A 60 -1.00 11.87 5.02
CA VAL A 60 -1.61 11.64 3.70
C VAL A 60 -1.30 10.23 3.20
N PHE A 61 -0.04 9.80 3.30
CA PHE A 61 0.36 8.43 2.95
C PHE A 61 -0.41 7.39 3.76
N ASP A 62 -0.52 7.61 5.07
CA ASP A 62 -1.22 6.68 5.97
C ASP A 62 -2.71 6.56 5.62
N ASP A 63 -3.38 7.66 5.28
CA ASP A 63 -4.76 7.65 4.81
C ASP A 63 -4.91 6.81 3.53
N ILE A 64 -4.00 6.99 2.57
CA ILE A 64 -3.98 6.21 1.32
C ILE A 64 -3.78 4.72 1.62
N ALA A 65 -2.77 4.38 2.42
CA ALA A 65 -2.41 3.00 2.74
C ALA A 65 -3.50 2.29 3.55
N MET A 66 -4.12 2.97 4.52
CA MET A 66 -5.21 2.43 5.32
C MET A 66 -6.46 2.18 4.47
N ALA A 67 -6.83 3.12 3.60
CA ALA A 67 -7.98 2.97 2.71
C ALA A 67 -7.79 1.78 1.75
N ALA A 68 -6.61 1.68 1.11
CA ALA A 68 -6.28 0.57 0.23
C ALA A 68 -6.29 -0.78 0.98
N THR A 69 -5.68 -0.84 2.16
CA THR A 69 -5.66 -2.06 2.99
C THR A 69 -7.07 -2.48 3.39
N ALA A 70 -7.91 -1.55 3.83
CA ALA A 70 -9.30 -1.84 4.20
C ALA A 70 -10.11 -2.38 3.01
N ALA A 71 -9.96 -1.77 1.83
CA ALA A 71 -10.61 -2.22 0.60
C ALA A 71 -10.16 -3.63 0.20
N ILE A 72 -8.86 -3.92 0.26
CA ILE A 72 -8.28 -5.24 -0.03
C ILE A 72 -8.83 -6.29 0.94
N LEU A 73 -8.81 -6.03 2.24
CA LEU A 73 -9.30 -6.98 3.25
C LEU A 73 -10.79 -7.28 3.06
N GLU A 74 -11.59 -6.28 2.71
CA GLU A 74 -13.01 -6.47 2.40
C GLU A 74 -13.21 -7.28 1.11
N ALA A 75 -12.45 -7.00 0.06
CA ALA A 75 -12.50 -7.76 -1.18
C ALA A 75 -12.15 -9.24 -0.95
N VAL A 76 -11.11 -9.53 -0.18
CA VAL A 76 -10.72 -10.90 0.21
C VAL A 76 -11.82 -11.57 1.05
N ARG A 77 -12.44 -10.83 1.96
CA ARG A 77 -13.51 -11.35 2.84
C ARG A 77 -14.74 -11.80 2.07
N VAL A 78 -15.13 -11.08 1.02
CA VAL A 78 -16.32 -11.37 0.21
C VAL A 78 -16.05 -12.32 -0.96
N ALA A 79 -14.80 -12.48 -1.37
CA ALA A 79 -14.41 -13.41 -2.43
C ALA A 79 -14.68 -14.87 -2.03
N PRO A 80 -14.86 -15.77 -3.01
CA PRO A 80 -14.89 -17.20 -2.76
C PRO A 80 -13.68 -17.68 -1.96
N ARG A 81 -13.87 -18.70 -1.11
CA ARG A 81 -12.78 -19.19 -0.21
C ARG A 81 -11.67 -19.96 -0.94
N GLU A 82 -11.56 -19.80 -2.23
CA GLU A 82 -10.51 -20.35 -3.06
C GLU A 82 -9.31 -19.42 -3.06
N PRO A 83 -8.09 -19.92 -2.79
CA PRO A 83 -6.90 -19.06 -2.72
C PRO A 83 -6.69 -18.17 -3.95
N ALA A 84 -6.89 -18.72 -5.15
CA ALA A 84 -6.75 -17.97 -6.39
C ALA A 84 -7.80 -16.85 -6.54
N ALA A 85 -9.06 -17.08 -6.14
CA ALA A 85 -10.10 -16.07 -6.16
C ALA A 85 -9.81 -14.94 -5.17
N GLN A 86 -9.31 -15.26 -3.97
CA GLN A 86 -8.94 -14.30 -2.95
C GLN A 86 -7.71 -13.49 -3.37
N ALA A 87 -6.69 -14.14 -3.94
CA ALA A 87 -5.51 -13.45 -4.49
C ALA A 87 -5.90 -12.48 -5.61
N ARG A 88 -6.76 -12.93 -6.55
CA ARG A 88 -7.26 -12.09 -7.64
C ARG A 88 -8.05 -10.89 -7.12
N ALA A 89 -8.92 -11.09 -6.14
CA ALA A 89 -9.70 -10.01 -5.53
C ALA A 89 -8.79 -8.98 -4.85
N ALA A 90 -7.78 -9.42 -4.12
CA ALA A 90 -6.80 -8.55 -3.48
C ALA A 90 -6.02 -7.70 -4.50
N ILE A 91 -5.46 -8.35 -5.53
CA ILE A 91 -4.64 -7.71 -6.56
C ILE A 91 -5.49 -6.74 -7.39
N ALA A 92 -6.68 -7.16 -7.84
CA ALA A 92 -7.58 -6.30 -8.60
C ALA A 92 -7.98 -5.04 -7.79
N THR A 93 -8.33 -5.21 -6.52
CA THR A 93 -8.68 -4.09 -5.65
C THR A 93 -7.50 -3.15 -5.44
N PHE A 94 -6.29 -3.68 -5.27
CA PHE A 94 -5.09 -2.85 -5.13
C PHE A 94 -4.82 -2.02 -6.40
N VAL A 95 -4.90 -2.63 -7.58
CA VAL A 95 -4.78 -1.93 -8.87
C VAL A 95 -5.84 -0.85 -8.99
N ASP A 96 -7.10 -1.14 -8.65
CA ASP A 96 -8.21 -0.19 -8.73
C ASP A 96 -8.04 1.00 -7.77
N GLU A 97 -7.58 0.76 -6.53
CA GLU A 97 -7.31 1.83 -5.57
C GLU A 97 -6.21 2.78 -6.05
N LEU A 98 -5.19 2.27 -6.72
CA LEU A 98 -4.10 3.08 -7.26
C LEU A 98 -4.49 3.85 -8.53
N THR A 99 -5.35 3.26 -9.37
CA THR A 99 -5.73 3.88 -10.65
C THR A 99 -6.92 4.83 -10.52
N ARG A 100 -7.71 4.72 -9.44
CA ARG A 100 -8.86 5.58 -9.18
C ARG A 100 -8.50 7.07 -9.06
N ASP A 101 -7.36 7.35 -8.42
CA ASP A 101 -6.82 8.71 -8.26
C ASP A 101 -5.30 8.69 -8.45
N PRO A 102 -4.80 9.13 -9.62
CA PRO A 102 -3.37 9.13 -9.93
C PRO A 102 -2.51 9.89 -8.91
N ARG A 103 -3.07 10.92 -8.21
CA ARG A 103 -2.36 11.66 -7.17
C ARG A 103 -1.98 10.75 -6.02
N ARG A 104 -2.89 9.83 -5.61
CA ARG A 104 -2.65 8.86 -4.53
C ARG A 104 -1.52 7.91 -4.89
N ALA A 105 -1.52 7.37 -6.11
CA ALA A 105 -0.43 6.52 -6.59
C ALA A 105 0.91 7.26 -6.58
N ARG A 106 0.94 8.50 -7.07
CA ARG A 106 2.15 9.32 -7.08
C ARG A 106 2.69 9.57 -5.68
N VAL A 107 1.86 9.96 -4.72
CA VAL A 107 2.27 10.15 -3.32
C VAL A 107 2.79 8.84 -2.71
N ALA A 108 2.10 7.72 -2.96
CA ALA A 108 2.46 6.43 -2.36
C ALA A 108 3.78 5.86 -2.90
N PHE A 109 4.14 6.15 -4.16
CA PHE A 109 5.24 5.48 -4.84
C PHE A 109 6.35 6.42 -5.33
N ALA A 110 6.03 7.45 -6.09
CA ALA A 110 7.04 8.31 -6.71
C ALA A 110 7.62 9.31 -5.69
N GLU A 111 6.77 10.02 -4.97
CA GLU A 111 7.19 11.11 -4.09
C GLU A 111 7.77 10.63 -2.77
N ALA A 112 7.54 9.36 -2.41
CA ALA A 112 8.15 8.74 -1.22
C ALA A 112 9.69 8.71 -1.27
N LEU A 113 10.30 8.85 -2.45
CA LEU A 113 11.76 8.93 -2.59
C LEU A 113 12.32 10.33 -2.28
N GLY A 114 11.48 11.37 -2.31
CA GLY A 114 11.87 12.76 -2.03
C GLY A 114 11.93 13.13 -0.55
N SER A 115 11.30 12.33 0.33
CA SER A 115 11.27 12.54 1.80
C SER A 115 11.72 11.29 2.53
N GLU A 116 12.69 11.43 3.44
CA GLU A 116 13.15 10.31 4.27
C GLU A 116 12.05 9.76 5.17
N ALA A 117 11.17 10.64 5.65
CA ALA A 117 10.02 10.24 6.47
C ALA A 117 9.02 9.39 5.68
N LEU A 118 8.67 9.82 4.46
CA LEU A 118 7.82 9.06 3.55
C LEU A 118 8.45 7.73 3.13
N ALA A 119 9.74 7.72 2.77
CA ALA A 119 10.46 6.50 2.39
C ALA A 119 10.43 5.47 3.53
N ARG A 120 10.69 5.91 4.75
CA ARG A 120 10.64 5.08 5.96
C ARG A 120 9.24 4.54 6.23
N ARG A 121 8.21 5.40 6.08
CA ARG A 121 6.82 5.01 6.29
C ARG A 121 6.32 4.01 5.23
N ARG A 122 6.69 4.21 3.96
CA ARG A 122 6.44 3.26 2.88
C ARG A 122 7.03 1.89 3.18
N LEU A 123 8.28 1.84 3.65
CA LEU A 123 8.93 0.57 4.01
C LEU A 123 8.20 -0.16 5.14
N GLN A 124 7.70 0.58 6.13
CA GLN A 124 6.87 0.02 7.20
C GLN A 124 5.54 -0.54 6.67
N ALA A 125 4.87 0.19 5.78
CA ALA A 125 3.63 -0.26 5.15
C ALA A 125 3.83 -1.54 4.31
N MET A 126 4.95 -1.62 3.56
CA MET A 126 5.31 -2.84 2.82
C MET A 126 5.54 -4.04 3.74
N ARG A 127 6.19 -3.85 4.89
CA ARG A 127 6.38 -4.92 5.88
C ARG A 127 5.05 -5.37 6.48
N ALA A 128 4.18 -4.43 6.83
CA ALA A 128 2.85 -4.77 7.33
C ALA A 128 2.01 -5.54 6.29
N MET A 129 2.11 -5.18 5.01
CA MET A 129 1.46 -5.94 3.94
C MET A 129 2.05 -7.34 3.79
N ALA A 130 3.37 -7.50 3.87
CA ALA A 130 4.01 -8.80 3.87
C ALA A 130 3.54 -9.68 5.04
N GLU A 131 3.39 -9.13 6.24
CA GLU A 131 2.83 -9.84 7.41
C GLU A 131 1.39 -10.32 7.14
N LEU A 132 0.54 -9.47 6.55
CA LEU A 132 -0.84 -9.86 6.17
C LEU A 132 -0.85 -11.02 5.15
N ILE A 133 0.03 -10.97 4.15
CA ILE A 133 0.17 -12.03 3.15
C ILE A 133 0.67 -13.33 3.81
N ALA A 134 1.69 -13.24 4.69
CA ALA A 134 2.22 -14.38 5.43
C ALA A 134 1.14 -15.04 6.30
N ASP A 135 0.39 -14.26 7.04
CA ASP A 135 -0.69 -14.73 7.89
C ASP A 135 -1.82 -15.40 7.09
N HIS A 136 -2.15 -14.84 5.92
CA HIS A 136 -3.10 -15.47 5.02
C HIS A 136 -2.57 -16.80 4.47
N GLY A 137 -1.31 -16.83 4.06
CA GLY A 137 -0.63 -18.05 3.59
C GLY A 137 -0.60 -19.14 4.66
N ARG A 138 -0.26 -18.82 5.91
CA ARG A 138 -0.30 -19.78 7.04
C ARG A 138 -1.69 -20.37 7.24
N ARG A 139 -2.74 -19.55 7.13
CA ARG A 139 -4.12 -20.03 7.23
C ARG A 139 -4.54 -20.93 6.06
N ALA A 140 -4.10 -20.60 4.85
CA ALA A 140 -4.48 -21.33 3.63
C ALA A 140 -3.76 -22.67 3.46
N TYR A 141 -2.46 -22.71 3.78
CA TYR A 141 -1.58 -23.85 3.51
C TYR A 141 -1.15 -24.62 4.78
N GLY A 142 -1.56 -24.17 5.96
CA GLY A 142 -1.13 -24.69 7.26
C GLY A 142 0.19 -24.09 7.71
N SER A 143 0.36 -23.98 9.04
CA SER A 143 1.61 -23.54 9.66
C SER A 143 2.44 -24.75 10.00
N VAL A 144 3.69 -24.78 9.52
CA VAL A 144 4.71 -25.74 9.92
C VAL A 144 5.93 -24.94 10.39
N PRO A 145 6.34 -25.01 11.67
CA PRO A 145 7.40 -24.15 12.22
C PRO A 145 8.70 -24.14 11.40
N ALA A 146 9.08 -25.29 10.83
CA ALA A 146 10.27 -25.39 9.96
C ALA A 146 10.11 -24.66 8.61
N ALA A 147 8.90 -24.26 8.24
CA ALA A 147 8.61 -23.54 7.00
C ALA A 147 8.23 -22.05 7.22
N ASP A 148 8.10 -21.59 8.47
CA ASP A 148 7.65 -20.22 8.78
C ASP A 148 8.55 -19.15 8.15
N THR A 149 9.87 -19.31 8.21
CA THR A 149 10.83 -18.42 7.53
C THR A 149 10.61 -18.36 6.01
N LEU A 150 10.26 -19.49 5.38
CA LEU A 150 10.00 -19.54 3.95
C LEU A 150 8.70 -18.79 3.60
N VAL A 151 7.68 -18.87 4.45
CA VAL A 151 6.44 -18.10 4.31
C VAL A 151 6.74 -16.61 4.38
N ASP A 152 7.54 -16.17 5.36
CA ASP A 152 7.90 -14.76 5.51
C ASP A 152 8.72 -14.23 4.33
N ILE A 153 9.70 -15.01 3.84
CA ILE A 153 10.47 -14.68 2.63
C ILE A 153 9.55 -14.55 1.42
N THR A 154 8.64 -15.52 1.25
CA THR A 154 7.71 -15.52 0.12
C THR A 154 6.77 -14.31 0.17
N ALA A 155 6.22 -14.01 1.34
CA ALA A 155 5.35 -12.86 1.54
C ALA A 155 6.06 -11.53 1.28
N ALA A 156 7.30 -11.37 1.74
CA ALA A 156 8.11 -10.19 1.48
C ALA A 156 8.43 -10.03 -0.01
N LEU A 157 8.76 -11.13 -0.71
CA LEU A 157 8.98 -11.15 -2.16
C LEU A 157 7.72 -10.73 -2.92
N LEU A 158 6.57 -11.28 -2.56
CA LEU A 158 5.29 -10.99 -3.21
C LEU A 158 4.85 -9.54 -2.97
N ALA A 159 4.93 -9.06 -1.73
CA ALA A 159 4.57 -7.68 -1.40
C ALA A 159 5.47 -6.67 -2.15
N GLY A 160 6.79 -6.87 -2.10
CA GLY A 160 7.75 -6.00 -2.77
C GLY A 160 7.66 -6.07 -4.29
N GLY A 161 7.57 -7.29 -4.84
CA GLY A 161 7.49 -7.52 -6.27
C GLY A 161 6.23 -6.92 -6.91
N ILE A 162 5.07 -7.09 -6.29
CA ILE A 162 3.81 -6.50 -6.77
C ILE A 162 3.87 -4.97 -6.70
N ALA A 163 4.40 -4.40 -5.62
CA ALA A 163 4.51 -2.95 -5.49
C ALA A 163 5.42 -2.35 -6.58
N GLU A 164 6.57 -2.96 -6.85
CA GLU A 164 7.51 -2.52 -7.89
C GLU A 164 6.93 -2.68 -9.30
N LEU A 165 6.27 -3.81 -9.55
CA LEU A 165 5.62 -4.08 -10.83
C LEU A 165 4.51 -3.07 -11.12
N LEU A 166 3.73 -2.66 -10.11
CA LEU A 166 2.70 -1.64 -10.27
C LEU A 166 3.28 -0.26 -10.57
N ILE A 167 4.41 0.10 -9.96
CA ILE A 167 5.14 1.33 -10.29
C ILE A 167 5.54 1.30 -11.77
N ALA A 168 6.20 0.23 -12.20
CA ALA A 168 6.66 0.07 -13.59
C ALA A 168 5.50 0.08 -14.59
N TRP A 169 4.34 -0.47 -14.21
CA TRP A 169 3.15 -0.42 -15.05
C TRP A 169 2.52 0.98 -15.11
N LEU A 170 2.41 1.69 -14.00
CA LEU A 170 1.90 3.07 -13.96
C LEU A 170 2.81 4.03 -14.74
N ASP A 171 4.12 3.80 -14.72
CA ASP A 171 5.11 4.56 -15.50
C ASP A 171 5.15 4.16 -17.00
N GLY A 172 4.33 3.18 -17.41
CA GLY A 172 4.26 2.72 -18.79
C GLY A 172 5.44 1.84 -19.23
N ALA A 173 6.32 1.44 -18.32
CA ALA A 173 7.45 0.54 -18.62
C ALA A 173 6.97 -0.90 -18.90
N ILE A 174 5.79 -1.28 -18.40
CA ILE A 174 5.14 -2.55 -18.67
C ILE A 174 3.87 -2.28 -19.48
N PRO A 175 3.85 -2.63 -20.79
CA PRO A 175 2.73 -2.34 -21.68
C PRO A 175 1.64 -3.43 -21.57
N ALA A 176 0.95 -3.51 -20.43
CA ALA A 176 -0.15 -4.42 -20.18
C ALA A 176 -1.46 -3.65 -19.93
N THR A 177 -2.57 -4.22 -20.33
CA THR A 177 -3.88 -3.73 -19.87
C THR A 177 -4.07 -4.04 -18.38
N ARG A 178 -5.01 -3.34 -17.73
CA ARG A 178 -5.36 -3.62 -16.33
C ARG A 178 -5.72 -5.09 -16.11
N ASP A 179 -6.50 -5.68 -17.00
CA ASP A 179 -7.00 -7.05 -16.83
C ASP A 179 -5.88 -8.08 -17.04
N GLU A 180 -5.02 -7.90 -18.04
CA GLU A 180 -3.80 -8.70 -18.22
C GLU A 180 -2.90 -8.60 -16.99
N LEU A 181 -2.67 -7.41 -16.47
CA LEU A 181 -1.87 -7.21 -15.28
C LEU A 181 -2.43 -7.99 -14.07
N VAL A 182 -3.73 -7.88 -13.82
CA VAL A 182 -4.40 -8.58 -12.70
C VAL A 182 -4.32 -10.10 -12.88
N GLU A 183 -4.52 -10.61 -14.09
CA GLU A 183 -4.46 -12.05 -14.37
C GLU A 183 -3.05 -12.59 -14.21
N ASP A 184 -2.07 -11.96 -14.82
CA ASP A 184 -0.66 -12.38 -14.76
C ASP A 184 -0.10 -12.27 -13.34
N CYS A 185 -0.37 -11.18 -12.63
CA CYS A 185 0.00 -11.03 -11.22
C CYS A 185 -0.63 -12.13 -10.35
N THR A 186 -1.91 -12.44 -10.58
CA THR A 186 -2.59 -13.50 -9.82
C THR A 186 -1.94 -14.85 -10.08
N ALA A 187 -1.67 -15.19 -11.35
CA ALA A 187 -1.03 -16.44 -11.72
C ALA A 187 0.36 -16.58 -11.10
N LEU A 188 1.20 -15.54 -11.19
CA LEU A 188 2.54 -15.52 -10.61
C LEU A 188 2.52 -15.58 -9.09
N PHE A 189 1.56 -14.88 -8.44
CA PHE A 189 1.34 -14.97 -7.01
C PHE A 189 1.04 -16.40 -6.57
N MET A 190 0.11 -17.08 -7.26
CA MET A 190 -0.29 -18.45 -6.94
C MET A 190 0.84 -19.45 -7.17
N ILE A 191 1.55 -19.37 -8.31
CA ILE A 191 2.72 -20.22 -8.60
C ILE A 191 3.77 -20.08 -7.49
N THR A 192 4.05 -18.84 -7.06
CA THR A 192 5.04 -18.58 -6.01
C THR A 192 4.60 -19.12 -4.66
N ALA A 193 3.35 -18.87 -4.26
CA ALA A 193 2.79 -19.33 -3.00
C ALA A 193 2.71 -20.86 -2.90
N GLU A 194 2.21 -21.52 -3.95
CA GLU A 194 2.11 -22.97 -4.03
C GLU A 194 3.49 -23.65 -4.09
N GLY A 195 4.42 -23.05 -4.84
CA GLY A 195 5.82 -23.49 -4.90
C GLY A 195 6.51 -23.42 -3.55
N ALA A 196 6.31 -22.32 -2.82
CA ALA A 196 6.83 -22.17 -1.46
C ALA A 196 6.22 -23.19 -0.49
N ALA A 197 4.91 -23.41 -0.55
CA ALA A 197 4.23 -24.42 0.26
C ALA A 197 4.74 -25.84 -0.04
N ALA A 198 4.95 -26.17 -1.32
CA ALA A 198 5.52 -27.46 -1.72
C ALA A 198 6.98 -27.64 -1.23
N LEU A 199 7.78 -26.59 -1.31
CA LEU A 199 9.14 -26.59 -0.80
C LEU A 199 9.21 -26.75 0.74
N GLY A 200 8.30 -26.08 1.46
CA GLY A 200 8.16 -26.23 2.90
C GLY A 200 7.87 -27.66 3.33
N ARG A 201 6.91 -28.31 2.67
CA ARG A 201 6.57 -29.74 2.93
C ARG A 201 7.74 -30.68 2.68
N ARG A 202 8.57 -30.45 1.65
CA ARG A 202 9.76 -31.28 1.37
C ARG A 202 10.81 -31.15 2.47
N ARG A 203 11.07 -29.95 2.99
CA ARG A 203 12.03 -29.72 4.06
C ARG A 203 11.65 -30.49 5.34
N THR A 204 10.38 -30.46 5.71
CA THR A 204 9.89 -31.19 6.89
C THR A 204 9.95 -32.72 6.73
N ALA A 205 9.82 -33.23 5.51
CA ALA A 205 9.93 -34.68 5.25
C ALA A 205 11.38 -35.20 5.24
N THR A 206 12.36 -34.30 5.14
CA THR A 206 13.80 -34.69 5.13
C THR A 206 14.42 -34.62 6.55
N ASP A 207 13.81 -33.86 7.45
CA ASP A 207 14.30 -33.65 8.83
C ASP A 207 13.66 -34.62 9.86
N GLY A 208 12.78 -35.52 9.43
CA GLY A 208 12.12 -36.56 10.24
C GLY A 208 12.46 -37.98 9.76
#